data_6e8fa7f3d8c96ead46baa9a08873a3db
#
_entry.id   6e8fa7f3d8c96ead46baa9a08873a3db
#
_cell.length_a   1.000
_cell.length_b   1.000
_cell.length_c   1.000
_cell.angle_alpha   90.00
_cell.angle_beta   90.00
_cell.angle_gamma   90.00
#
_symmetry.space_group_name_H-M   'P 1'
#
loop_
_entity.id
_entity.type
_entity.pdbx_description
1 polymer ?
#
loop_
_entity_poly.entity_id
_entity_poly.type
_entity_poly.pdbx_seq_one_letter_code
_entity_poly.pdbx_strand_id
1 'polypeptide(L)'
;YRGIYSLTENIDQEQTQVVEHDEDNNIFHGHLWKSDSWDGTSMYDIKDYDNTQEVYRGFETKYPDFEDVNPTDYSILYNAINFALNSTDAEFKLFLDECFDIPVLIDYYLLINVLVAQDNNGKNMFWVCYDGEQDKKLTIAVWDLDCTAGQGYNPAKPHPSGFGPEIDM
;
A
#
# COMPACT_ATOMS: atom_id res chain seq x y z
N TYR A 1 -2.72 35.87 10.80
CA TYR A 1 -3.27 35.34 9.55
C TYR A 1 -4.14 34.13 9.88
N ARG A 2 -5.34 34.11 9.32
CA ARG A 2 -6.27 33.00 9.45
C ARG A 2 -6.47 32.45 8.05
N GLY A 3 -5.76 31.36 7.74
CA GLY A 3 -5.85 30.68 6.47
C GLY A 3 -6.93 29.59 6.42
N ILE A 4 -7.03 28.93 5.30
CA ILE A 4 -7.75 27.68 5.16
C ILE A 4 -6.79 26.57 5.61
N TYR A 5 -7.25 25.69 6.46
CA TYR A 5 -6.51 24.53 6.95
C TYR A 5 -7.24 23.27 6.53
N SER A 6 -6.50 22.27 6.11
CA SER A 6 -7.01 20.92 5.92
C SER A 6 -6.79 20.13 7.22
N LEU A 7 -7.84 19.52 7.72
CA LEU A 7 -7.76 18.54 8.79
C LEU A 7 -7.84 17.18 8.14
N THR A 8 -6.76 16.44 8.21
CA THR A 8 -6.70 15.07 7.69
C THR A 8 -6.30 14.13 8.82
N GLU A 9 -6.83 12.94 8.80
CA GLU A 9 -6.39 11.86 9.67
C GLU A 9 -5.13 11.24 9.07
N ASN A 10 -4.15 10.91 9.88
CA ASN A 10 -2.95 10.23 9.43
C ASN A 10 -3.20 8.73 9.41
N ILE A 11 -2.73 8.02 8.37
CA ILE A 11 -2.79 6.57 8.36
C ILE A 11 -1.64 6.03 9.22
N ASP A 12 -1.99 5.46 10.34
CA ASP A 12 -1.07 4.90 11.32
C ASP A 12 -1.55 3.55 11.88
N GLN A 13 -0.86 3.06 12.88
CA GLN A 13 -1.15 1.79 13.54
C GLN A 13 -2.55 1.77 14.17
N GLU A 14 -2.98 2.86 14.82
CA GLU A 14 -4.26 2.90 15.51
C GLU A 14 -5.44 2.83 14.51
N GLN A 15 -5.35 3.58 13.41
CA GLN A 15 -6.41 3.58 12.40
C GLN A 15 -6.47 2.30 11.60
N THR A 16 -5.35 1.72 11.28
CA THR A 16 -5.28 0.45 10.54
C THR A 16 -5.56 -0.75 11.44
N GLN A 17 -5.56 -0.57 12.77
CA GLN A 17 -5.81 -1.61 13.76
C GLN A 17 -4.85 -2.82 13.64
N VAL A 18 -3.64 -2.59 13.15
CA VAL A 18 -2.62 -3.63 13.12
C VAL A 18 -2.17 -3.99 14.52
N VAL A 19 -1.86 -5.26 14.73
CA VAL A 19 -1.42 -5.76 16.04
C VAL A 19 -0.06 -5.15 16.39
N GLU A 20 0.08 -4.71 17.64
CA GLU A 20 1.30 -4.08 18.12
C GLU A 20 2.50 -5.02 18.02
N HIS A 21 3.65 -4.44 17.71
CA HIS A 21 4.94 -5.09 17.77
C HIS A 21 5.26 -5.50 19.21
N ASP A 22 5.69 -6.74 19.38
CA ASP A 22 6.17 -7.22 20.69
C ASP A 22 7.67 -6.87 20.82
N GLU A 23 7.94 -5.74 21.45
CA GLU A 23 9.29 -5.23 21.66
C GLU A 23 10.12 -6.15 22.56
N ASP A 24 9.49 -6.76 23.56
CA ASP A 24 10.16 -7.62 24.53
C ASP A 24 10.75 -8.89 23.89
N ASN A 25 10.04 -9.43 22.90
CA ASN A 25 10.43 -10.64 22.19
C ASN A 25 10.89 -10.37 20.74
N ASN A 26 10.84 -9.13 20.32
CA ASN A 26 11.15 -8.71 18.93
C ASN A 26 10.33 -9.47 17.89
N ILE A 27 9.01 -9.57 18.10
CA ILE A 27 8.08 -10.24 17.20
C ILE A 27 7.31 -9.19 16.40
N PHE A 28 7.46 -9.24 15.08
CA PHE A 28 6.74 -8.38 14.15
C PHE A 28 5.34 -8.93 13.90
N HIS A 29 4.34 -8.32 14.51
CA HIS A 29 2.93 -8.64 14.27
C HIS A 29 2.37 -7.84 13.09
N GLY A 30 1.98 -6.59 13.36
CA GLY A 30 1.42 -5.72 12.35
C GLY A 30 2.48 -5.02 11.50
N HIS A 31 2.14 -4.75 10.25
CA HIS A 31 3.00 -3.98 9.36
C HIS A 31 2.20 -2.96 8.57
N LEU A 32 2.82 -1.81 8.34
CA LEU A 32 2.30 -0.75 7.50
C LEU A 32 3.41 -0.22 6.60
N TRP A 33 3.21 -0.32 5.29
CA TRP A 33 4.14 0.19 4.28
C TRP A 33 3.45 1.21 3.38
N LYS A 34 4.03 2.39 3.25
CA LYS A 34 3.53 3.43 2.37
C LYS A 34 4.15 3.30 0.98
N SER A 35 3.32 3.34 -0.05
CA SER A 35 3.78 3.46 -1.43
C SER A 35 4.07 4.93 -1.75
N ASP A 36 5.35 5.27 -1.91
CA ASP A 36 5.79 6.66 -2.10
C ASP A 36 6.10 7.01 -3.56
N SER A 37 6.37 6.05 -4.41
CA SER A 37 6.79 6.33 -5.76
C SER A 37 6.23 5.36 -6.80
N TRP A 38 5.83 5.88 -7.95
CA TRP A 38 5.40 5.10 -9.09
C TRP A 38 6.44 4.08 -9.55
N ASP A 39 7.69 4.51 -9.68
CA ASP A 39 8.78 3.67 -10.19
C ASP A 39 9.16 2.55 -9.20
N GLY A 40 9.10 2.85 -7.92
CA GLY A 40 9.46 1.90 -6.86
C GLY A 40 8.41 0.81 -6.65
N THR A 41 7.15 1.21 -6.63
CA THR A 41 6.03 0.33 -6.26
C THR A 41 5.43 -0.43 -7.44
N SER A 42 5.88 -0.17 -8.67
CA SER A 42 5.50 -0.98 -9.82
C SER A 42 6.04 -2.41 -9.68
N MET A 43 5.13 -3.38 -9.64
CA MET A 43 5.45 -4.79 -9.37
C MET A 43 5.77 -5.54 -10.68
N TYR A 44 6.69 -5.03 -11.52
CA TYR A 44 7.07 -5.69 -12.78
C TYR A 44 8.16 -6.74 -12.61
N ASP A 45 8.96 -6.63 -11.56
CA ASP A 45 10.03 -7.54 -11.24
C ASP A 45 10.15 -7.72 -9.72
N ILE A 46 10.83 -8.77 -9.31
CA ILE A 46 11.19 -8.99 -7.91
C ILE A 46 12.65 -8.61 -7.69
N LYS A 47 12.93 -7.96 -6.57
CA LYS A 47 14.30 -7.63 -6.14
C LYS A 47 14.47 -8.07 -4.70
N ASP A 48 15.68 -8.49 -4.37
CA ASP A 48 16.03 -8.79 -2.98
C ASP A 48 15.82 -7.54 -2.11
N TYR A 49 15.42 -7.76 -0.87
CA TYR A 49 15.24 -6.70 0.11
C TYR A 49 16.39 -6.70 1.13
N ASP A 50 16.58 -5.55 1.73
CA ASP A 50 17.52 -5.34 2.83
C ASP A 50 16.74 -4.75 4.01
N ASN A 51 16.54 -5.55 5.04
CA ASN A 51 15.79 -5.15 6.24
C ASN A 51 16.49 -4.06 7.06
N THR A 52 17.72 -3.69 6.73
CA THR A 52 18.43 -2.55 7.34
C THR A 52 18.13 -1.20 6.66
N GLN A 53 17.28 -1.22 5.63
CA GLN A 53 16.85 -0.02 4.93
C GLN A 53 15.39 0.31 5.29
N GLU A 54 15.10 1.59 5.45
CA GLU A 54 13.74 2.09 5.71
C GLU A 54 12.80 1.91 4.51
N VAL A 55 13.37 1.86 3.31
CA VAL A 55 12.62 1.79 2.06
C VAL A 55 13.01 0.57 1.25
N TYR A 56 12.03 -0.24 0.90
CA TYR A 56 12.13 -1.31 -0.07
C TYR A 56 11.32 -0.97 -1.32
N ARG A 57 11.99 -0.72 -2.44
CA ARG A 57 11.36 -0.44 -3.75
C ARG A 57 10.32 0.69 -3.75
N GLY A 58 10.49 1.72 -2.94
CA GLY A 58 9.51 2.79 -2.79
C GLY A 58 8.36 2.45 -1.83
N PHE A 59 8.43 1.29 -1.17
CA PHE A 59 7.63 0.98 0.00
C PHE A 59 8.39 1.42 1.24
N GLU A 60 7.92 2.47 1.87
CA GLU A 60 8.49 3.01 3.10
C GLU A 60 7.82 2.33 4.30
N THR A 61 8.61 1.82 5.23
CA THR A 61 8.08 1.26 6.49
C THR A 61 7.51 2.38 7.35
N LYS A 62 6.26 2.26 7.74
CA LYS A 62 5.55 3.20 8.61
C LYS A 62 5.16 2.59 9.95
N TYR A 63 5.06 1.28 10.01
CA TYR A 63 4.88 0.55 11.25
C TYR A 63 5.43 -0.88 11.11
N PRO A 64 6.11 -1.43 12.14
CA PRO A 64 6.68 -0.67 13.27
C PRO A 64 7.61 0.45 12.80
N ASP A 65 7.78 1.51 13.59
CA ASP A 65 8.66 2.63 13.22
C ASP A 65 10.09 2.13 12.99
N PHE A 66 10.67 2.48 11.85
CA PHE A 66 12.00 2.00 11.47
C PHE A 66 13.10 2.47 12.44
N GLU A 67 12.93 3.62 13.08
CA GLU A 67 13.88 4.11 14.08
C GLU A 67 13.85 3.26 15.35
N ASP A 68 12.70 2.68 15.68
CA ASP A 68 12.51 1.85 16.88
C ASP A 68 12.91 0.39 16.62
N VAL A 69 12.66 -0.12 15.41
CA VAL A 69 12.91 -1.53 15.02
C VAL A 69 13.82 -1.62 13.80
N ASN A 70 15.11 -1.58 14.01
CA ASN A 70 16.10 -1.78 12.95
C ASN A 70 16.95 -3.03 13.27
N PRO A 71 16.88 -4.10 12.46
CA PRO A 71 16.24 -4.21 11.14
C PRO A 71 14.71 -4.37 11.19
N THR A 72 14.02 -3.89 10.15
CA THR A 72 12.59 -4.14 9.88
C THR A 72 12.38 -5.53 9.25
N ASP A 73 11.15 -5.85 8.82
CA ASP A 73 10.86 -7.08 8.08
C ASP A 73 10.02 -6.83 6.82
N TYR A 74 10.62 -7.01 5.67
CA TYR A 74 9.96 -6.95 4.37
C TYR A 74 9.52 -8.31 3.83
N SER A 75 9.73 -9.39 4.55
CA SER A 75 9.51 -10.76 4.04
C SER A 75 8.07 -10.99 3.59
N ILE A 76 7.08 -10.46 4.32
CA ILE A 76 5.66 -10.61 3.98
C ILE A 76 5.35 -9.90 2.67
N LEU A 77 5.76 -8.63 2.55
CA LEU A 77 5.57 -7.83 1.34
C LEU A 77 6.29 -8.46 0.14
N TYR A 78 7.55 -8.87 0.32
CA TYR A 78 8.32 -9.56 -0.71
C TYR A 78 7.64 -10.85 -1.18
N ASN A 79 7.18 -11.69 -0.25
CA ASN A 79 6.53 -12.96 -0.59
C ASN A 79 5.23 -12.77 -1.35
N ALA A 80 4.43 -11.77 -0.98
CA ALA A 80 3.20 -11.44 -1.69
C ALA A 80 3.47 -10.94 -3.12
N ILE A 81 4.47 -10.05 -3.29
CA ILE A 81 4.90 -9.58 -4.62
C ILE A 81 5.44 -10.76 -5.45
N ASN A 82 6.30 -11.60 -4.86
CA ASN A 82 6.85 -12.76 -5.55
C ASN A 82 5.77 -13.75 -5.96
N PHE A 83 4.78 -13.98 -5.10
CA PHE A 83 3.62 -14.80 -5.43
C PHE A 83 2.85 -14.22 -6.63
N ALA A 84 2.53 -12.93 -6.59
CA ALA A 84 1.78 -12.27 -7.67
C ALA A 84 2.50 -12.33 -9.02
N LEU A 85 3.84 -12.24 -9.03
CA LEU A 85 4.63 -12.20 -10.26
C LEU A 85 5.00 -13.59 -10.82
N ASN A 86 5.21 -14.57 -9.95
CA ASN A 86 5.88 -15.82 -10.33
C ASN A 86 5.02 -17.08 -10.14
N SER A 87 3.83 -16.97 -9.54
CA SER A 87 2.94 -18.12 -9.43
C SER A 87 2.38 -18.53 -10.80
N THR A 88 2.12 -19.82 -10.96
CA THR A 88 1.34 -20.29 -12.10
C THR A 88 -0.12 -19.89 -11.96
N ASP A 89 -0.88 -19.88 -13.06
CA ASP A 89 -2.34 -19.61 -13.04
C ASP A 89 -3.11 -20.49 -12.06
N ALA A 90 -2.67 -21.72 -11.87
CA ALA A 90 -3.31 -22.67 -10.96
C ALA A 90 -3.01 -22.31 -9.49
N GLU A 91 -1.77 -22.01 -9.18
CA GLU A 91 -1.35 -21.57 -7.84
C GLU A 91 -1.97 -20.23 -7.49
N PHE A 92 -1.96 -19.28 -8.43
CA PHE A 92 -2.57 -17.97 -8.23
C PHE A 92 -4.05 -18.09 -7.85
N LYS A 93 -4.81 -18.88 -8.59
CA LYS A 93 -6.25 -19.11 -8.30
C LYS A 93 -6.50 -19.84 -6.98
N LEU A 94 -5.56 -20.69 -6.56
CA LEU A 94 -5.73 -21.50 -5.36
C LEU A 94 -5.35 -20.77 -4.08
N PHE A 95 -4.30 -19.92 -4.15
CA PHE A 95 -3.68 -19.33 -2.96
C PHE A 95 -3.79 -17.79 -2.89
N LEU A 96 -4.51 -17.16 -3.84
CA LEU A 96 -4.63 -15.70 -3.88
C LEU A 96 -5.19 -15.13 -2.58
N ASP A 97 -6.18 -15.77 -2.00
CA ASP A 97 -6.82 -15.35 -0.76
C ASP A 97 -6.02 -15.70 0.51
N GLU A 98 -4.90 -16.43 0.36
CA GLU A 98 -3.93 -16.62 1.45
C GLU A 98 -2.91 -15.47 1.51
N CYS A 99 -2.69 -14.79 0.38
CA CYS A 99 -1.73 -13.70 0.29
C CYS A 99 -2.39 -12.31 0.38
N PHE A 100 -3.65 -12.20 -0.04
CA PHE A 100 -4.33 -10.90 -0.17
C PHE A 100 -5.75 -10.93 0.38
N ASP A 101 -6.17 -9.82 0.97
CA ASP A 101 -7.57 -9.58 1.33
C ASP A 101 -8.35 -9.15 0.09
N ILE A 102 -8.83 -10.14 -0.66
CA ILE A 102 -9.47 -9.93 -1.96
C ILE A 102 -10.72 -9.03 -1.89
N PRO A 103 -11.64 -9.18 -0.90
CA PRO A 103 -12.76 -8.26 -0.76
C PRO A 103 -12.32 -6.79 -0.66
N VAL A 104 -11.34 -6.49 0.19
CA VAL A 104 -10.86 -5.11 0.37
C VAL A 104 -10.13 -4.60 -0.89
N LEU A 105 -9.34 -5.45 -1.55
CA LEU A 105 -8.69 -5.06 -2.81
C LEU A 105 -9.70 -4.77 -3.92
N ILE A 106 -10.80 -5.51 -4.01
CA ILE A 106 -11.89 -5.23 -4.95
C ILE A 106 -12.57 -3.90 -4.62
N ASP A 107 -12.88 -3.64 -3.34
CA ASP A 107 -13.48 -2.40 -2.91
C ASP A 107 -12.55 -1.20 -3.20
N TYR A 108 -11.26 -1.34 -2.92
CA TYR A 108 -10.26 -0.35 -3.27
C TYR A 108 -10.22 -0.08 -4.78
N TYR A 109 -10.16 -1.14 -5.60
CA TYR A 109 -10.18 -1.02 -7.05
C TYR A 109 -11.42 -0.28 -7.55
N LEU A 110 -12.59 -0.63 -7.03
CA LEU A 110 -13.84 0.06 -7.38
C LEU A 110 -13.82 1.53 -6.95
N LEU A 111 -13.32 1.82 -5.74
CA LEU A 111 -13.21 3.18 -5.20
C LEU A 111 -12.36 4.07 -6.09
N ILE A 112 -11.11 3.64 -6.39
CA ILE A 112 -10.19 4.47 -7.20
C ILE A 112 -10.70 4.68 -8.62
N ASN A 113 -11.41 3.70 -9.19
CA ASN A 113 -12.04 3.84 -10.50
C ASN A 113 -13.23 4.81 -10.48
N VAL A 114 -14.12 4.71 -9.50
CA VAL A 114 -15.27 5.62 -9.35
C VAL A 114 -14.81 7.05 -9.12
N LEU A 115 -13.77 7.23 -8.31
CA LEU A 115 -13.22 8.56 -8.00
C LEU A 115 -12.26 9.08 -9.10
N VAL A 116 -11.90 8.26 -10.09
CA VAL A 116 -10.86 8.59 -11.08
C VAL A 116 -9.55 9.00 -10.38
N ALA A 117 -9.18 8.24 -9.36
CA ALA A 117 -8.04 8.50 -8.49
C ALA A 117 -6.75 7.92 -9.13
N GLN A 118 -6.26 8.55 -10.19
CA GLN A 118 -5.13 8.04 -10.98
C GLN A 118 -3.85 7.88 -10.15
N ASP A 119 -3.61 8.79 -9.21
CA ASP A 119 -2.42 8.79 -8.38
C ASP A 119 -2.42 7.65 -7.35
N ASN A 120 -3.58 7.05 -7.10
CA ASN A 120 -3.74 5.95 -6.15
C ASN A 120 -3.58 4.56 -6.79
N ASN A 121 -3.15 4.48 -8.04
CA ASN A 121 -2.93 3.22 -8.75
C ASN A 121 -1.46 2.75 -8.71
N GLY A 122 -0.66 3.17 -7.76
CA GLY A 122 0.76 2.77 -7.65
C GLY A 122 1.50 3.55 -6.57
N LYS A 123 0.96 4.67 -6.14
CA LYS A 123 1.41 5.40 -4.97
C LYS A 123 0.21 5.94 -4.19
N ASN A 124 0.43 6.76 -3.17
CA ASN A 124 -0.62 7.33 -2.33
C ASN A 124 -1.57 6.26 -1.74
N MET A 125 -0.99 5.17 -1.32
CA MET A 125 -1.69 4.08 -0.66
C MET A 125 -0.77 3.41 0.35
N PHE A 126 -1.37 2.69 1.28
CA PHE A 126 -0.64 1.88 2.24
C PHE A 126 -0.96 0.41 2.02
N TRP A 127 0.07 -0.42 2.04
CA TRP A 127 -0.10 -1.85 2.22
C TRP A 127 -0.05 -2.18 3.69
N VAL A 128 -0.95 -3.03 4.13
CA VAL A 128 -1.20 -3.35 5.54
C VAL A 128 -1.18 -4.85 5.73
N CYS A 129 -0.45 -5.34 6.73
CA CYS A 129 -0.60 -6.68 7.27
C CYS A 129 -1.08 -6.54 8.72
N TYR A 130 -2.25 -7.09 9.05
CA TYR A 130 -2.81 -6.93 10.39
C TYR A 130 -2.03 -7.66 11.47
N ASP A 131 -1.65 -8.91 11.21
CA ASP A 131 -0.85 -9.73 12.12
C ASP A 131 -0.04 -10.76 11.32
N GLY A 132 1.23 -10.47 11.09
CA GLY A 132 2.15 -11.32 10.32
C GLY A 132 2.45 -12.68 10.96
N GLU A 133 2.13 -12.87 12.23
CA GLU A 133 2.27 -14.16 12.89
C GLU A 133 1.06 -15.07 12.71
N GLN A 134 -0.12 -14.50 12.57
CA GLN A 134 -1.37 -15.26 12.42
C GLN A 134 -1.89 -15.31 11.00
N ASP A 135 -1.86 -14.17 10.31
CA ASP A 135 -2.40 -14.04 8.95
C ASP A 135 -1.52 -13.09 8.14
N LYS A 136 -0.73 -13.65 7.24
CA LYS A 136 0.22 -12.91 6.39
C LYS A 136 -0.44 -12.23 5.20
N LYS A 137 -1.75 -12.04 5.21
CA LYS A 137 -2.47 -11.35 4.15
C LYS A 137 -2.14 -9.88 4.09
N LEU A 138 -1.95 -9.42 2.88
CA LEU A 138 -1.88 -7.99 2.59
C LEU A 138 -3.27 -7.44 2.28
N THR A 139 -3.59 -6.35 2.92
CA THR A 139 -4.71 -5.48 2.57
C THR A 139 -4.20 -4.09 2.20
N ILE A 140 -5.10 -3.19 1.85
CA ILE A 140 -4.72 -1.87 1.35
C ILE A 140 -5.57 -0.78 2.00
N ALA A 141 -4.94 0.36 2.32
CA ALA A 141 -5.62 1.56 2.77
C ALA A 141 -5.35 2.72 1.80
N VAL A 142 -6.40 3.46 1.48
CA VAL A 142 -6.33 4.61 0.60
C VAL A 142 -5.73 5.82 1.33
N TRP A 143 -4.91 6.59 0.60
CA TRP A 143 -4.32 7.83 1.09
C TRP A 143 -4.28 8.86 -0.03
N ASP A 144 -4.39 10.15 0.34
CA ASP A 144 -4.17 11.29 -0.55
C ASP A 144 -5.03 11.26 -1.84
N LEU A 145 -6.31 11.53 -1.69
CA LEU A 145 -7.29 11.55 -2.78
C LEU A 145 -7.42 12.94 -3.44
N ASP A 146 -6.40 13.78 -3.39
CA ASP A 146 -6.46 15.14 -3.92
C ASP A 146 -6.58 15.17 -5.45
N CYS A 147 -6.04 14.18 -6.14
CA CYS A 147 -6.12 14.01 -7.59
C CYS A 147 -7.30 13.12 -8.01
N THR A 148 -8.52 13.46 -7.56
CA THR A 148 -9.75 12.70 -7.85
C THR A 148 -10.80 13.53 -8.60
N ALA A 149 -11.85 12.85 -9.05
CA ALA A 149 -13.03 13.48 -9.67
C ALA A 149 -12.70 14.38 -10.89
N GLY A 150 -11.69 14.00 -11.66
CA GLY A 150 -11.26 14.75 -12.85
C GLY A 150 -10.29 15.88 -12.55
N GLN A 151 -9.82 16.03 -11.33
CA GLN A 151 -8.68 16.87 -10.99
C GLN A 151 -7.40 16.17 -11.41
N GLY A 152 -6.77 16.66 -12.46
CA GLY A 152 -5.47 16.18 -12.87
C GLY A 152 -4.34 16.81 -12.06
N TYR A 153 -3.16 16.24 -12.18
CA TYR A 153 -1.90 16.71 -11.58
C TYR A 153 -1.61 18.21 -11.85
N ASN A 154 -2.17 18.75 -12.91
CA ASN A 154 -2.02 20.15 -13.27
C ASN A 154 -3.41 20.80 -13.30
N PRO A 155 -3.76 21.65 -12.32
CA PRO A 155 -5.06 22.32 -12.28
C PRO A 155 -5.31 23.22 -13.50
N ALA A 156 -4.26 23.62 -14.25
CA ALA A 156 -4.39 24.33 -15.52
C ALA A 156 -4.70 23.40 -16.70
N LYS A 157 -4.63 22.09 -16.51
CA LYS A 157 -4.98 21.07 -17.49
C LYS A 157 -5.80 19.99 -16.80
N PRO A 158 -7.06 20.27 -16.44
CA PRO A 158 -7.95 19.24 -15.92
C PRO A 158 -8.01 18.08 -16.93
N HIS A 159 -8.11 16.85 -16.41
CA HIS A 159 -8.22 15.67 -17.28
C HIS A 159 -9.38 15.86 -18.27
N PRO A 160 -9.15 15.70 -19.59
CA PRO A 160 -10.13 16.10 -20.61
C PRO A 160 -11.46 15.35 -20.55
N SER A 161 -11.51 14.22 -19.87
CA SER A 161 -12.68 13.34 -19.83
C SER A 161 -13.48 13.44 -18.55
N GLY A 162 -12.99 14.15 -17.50
CA GLY A 162 -13.68 14.20 -16.21
C GLY A 162 -13.92 12.84 -15.53
N PHE A 163 -14.06 11.81 -16.33
CA PHE A 163 -14.16 10.39 -15.99
C PHE A 163 -13.56 9.57 -17.14
N GLY A 164 -12.26 9.63 -17.29
CA GLY A 164 -11.58 8.87 -18.33
C GLY A 164 -11.35 7.41 -17.94
N PRO A 165 -11.50 6.47 -18.88
CA PRO A 165 -11.21 5.06 -18.65
C PRO A 165 -9.71 4.73 -18.60
N GLU A 166 -8.86 5.71 -18.38
CA GLU A 166 -7.41 5.57 -18.45
C GLU A 166 -6.78 5.28 -17.09
N ILE A 167 -7.43 4.50 -16.26
CA ILE A 167 -6.73 3.73 -15.26
C ILE A 167 -6.27 2.48 -15.97
N ASP A 168 -5.16 2.58 -16.69
CA ASP A 168 -4.42 1.42 -17.15
C ASP A 168 -3.84 0.72 -15.92
N MET A 169 -4.42 -0.42 -15.59
CA MET A 169 -3.89 -1.34 -14.60
C MET A 169 -3.06 -2.42 -15.27
#